data_605bb1b55ab98df6e42cb17e47427f9e
#
_entry.id   605bb1b55ab98df6e42cb17e47427f9e
#
_cell.length_a   1.000
_cell.length_b   1.000
_cell.length_c   1.000
_cell.angle_alpha   90.00
_cell.angle_beta   90.00
_cell.angle_gamma   90.00
#
_symmetry.space_group_name_H-M   'P 1'
#
loop_
_entity.id
_entity.type
_entity.pdbx_description
1 polymer ?
#
loop_
_entity_poly.entity_id
_entity_poly.type
_entity_poly.pdbx_seq_one_letter_code
_entity_poly.pdbx_strand_id
1 'polypeptide(L)'
;HVLSRRQRQMCIRDSFNRYLQEKIGMHYPINKNLKLLLDKILTDERWDLKFIGMQIIIEGLALAAFQMLKSISKDPLLTQLLHYVIRDEARHVTFGINYLEDFIKTLTPEEIEERAEFAYEACVISRERLINTKAMQKYLKMSEDEAREFALSTSANTAFTNFLFTRIMPNLSRIGLLTDKVRPKFEALGLLEFEHAPDDFECDWDEMEKPLEKFGEIPQAI
;
A
#
# COMPACT_ATOMS: atom_id res chain seq x y z
N HIS A 1 12.14 -26.89 1.92
CA HIS A 1 10.93 -26.78 1.06
C HIS A 1 10.68 -25.30 0.81
N VAL A 2 11.16 -24.77 -0.31
CA VAL A 2 10.84 -23.41 -0.73
C VAL A 2 9.43 -23.45 -1.32
N LEU A 3 8.45 -22.91 -0.57
CA LEU A 3 7.09 -22.72 -1.10
C LEU A 3 7.15 -21.88 -2.38
N SER A 4 6.38 -22.25 -3.40
CA SER A 4 6.25 -21.42 -4.58
C SER A 4 5.64 -20.05 -4.20
N ARG A 5 5.92 -18.99 -4.98
CA ARG A 5 5.37 -17.63 -4.76
C ARG A 5 3.85 -17.65 -4.57
N ARG A 6 3.15 -18.41 -5.41
CA ARG A 6 1.69 -18.58 -5.32
C ARG A 6 1.24 -19.22 -4.00
N GLN A 7 1.96 -20.23 -3.53
CA GLN A 7 1.66 -20.88 -2.25
C GLN A 7 1.86 -19.93 -1.06
N ARG A 8 2.90 -19.08 -1.08
CA ARG A 8 3.12 -18.08 -0.02
C ARG A 8 1.99 -17.06 0.04
N GLN A 9 1.54 -16.50 -1.08
CA GLN A 9 0.41 -15.57 -1.12
C GLN A 9 -0.88 -16.21 -0.60
N MET A 10 -1.14 -17.46 -0.93
CA MET A 10 -2.28 -18.19 -0.37
C MET A 10 -2.16 -18.35 1.15
N CYS A 11 -0.97 -18.67 1.67
CA CYS A 11 -0.74 -18.77 3.11
C CYS A 11 -0.94 -17.42 3.83
N ILE A 12 -0.49 -16.31 3.23
CA ILE A 12 -0.71 -14.96 3.78
C ILE A 12 -2.20 -14.66 3.88
N ARG A 13 -2.95 -14.84 2.80
CA ARG A 13 -4.39 -14.62 2.78
C ARG A 13 -5.11 -15.49 3.82
N ASP A 14 -4.78 -16.76 3.89
CA ASP A 14 -5.42 -17.70 4.81
C ASP A 14 -5.08 -17.37 6.27
N SER A 15 -3.85 -16.91 6.55
CA SER A 15 -3.44 -16.48 7.88
C SER A 15 -4.21 -15.23 8.35
N PHE A 16 -4.36 -14.21 7.50
CA PHE A 16 -5.17 -13.03 7.83
C PHE A 16 -6.64 -13.38 7.97
N ASN A 17 -7.18 -14.21 7.08
CA ASN A 17 -8.57 -14.65 7.16
C ASN A 17 -8.84 -15.39 8.48
N ARG A 18 -7.94 -16.30 8.85
CA ARG A 18 -8.02 -17.03 10.11
C ARG A 18 -7.90 -16.09 11.33
N TYR A 19 -6.96 -15.15 11.31
CA TYR A 19 -6.82 -14.14 12.37
C TYR A 19 -8.11 -13.32 12.54
N LEU A 20 -8.70 -12.83 11.44
CA LEU A 20 -9.95 -12.08 11.48
C LEU A 20 -11.11 -12.92 12.04
N GLN A 21 -11.22 -14.20 11.65
CA GLN A 21 -12.26 -15.08 12.15
C GLN A 21 -12.10 -15.44 13.62
N GLU A 22 -10.90 -15.85 14.04
CA GLU A 22 -10.66 -16.41 15.37
C GLU A 22 -10.43 -15.34 16.44
N LYS A 23 -9.83 -14.20 16.08
CA LYS A 23 -9.47 -13.12 17.04
C LYS A 23 -10.41 -11.93 16.99
N ILE A 24 -10.89 -11.57 15.82
CA ILE A 24 -11.76 -10.39 15.63
C ILE A 24 -13.25 -10.80 15.52
N GLY A 25 -13.53 -11.99 14.97
CA GLY A 25 -14.90 -12.48 14.79
C GLY A 25 -15.70 -11.73 13.71
N MET A 26 -15.02 -10.94 12.86
CA MET A 26 -15.69 -10.05 11.91
C MET A 26 -14.93 -9.90 10.61
N HIS A 27 -15.66 -9.86 9.50
CA HIS A 27 -15.17 -9.48 8.19
C HIS A 27 -15.84 -8.20 7.71
N TYR A 28 -15.05 -7.29 7.16
CA TYR A 28 -15.56 -6.08 6.54
C TYR A 28 -15.63 -6.23 5.02
N PRO A 29 -16.67 -5.68 4.37
CA PRO A 29 -16.73 -5.64 2.91
C PRO A 29 -15.59 -4.76 2.36
N ILE A 30 -15.17 -5.06 1.14
CA ILE A 30 -14.17 -4.24 0.45
C ILE A 30 -14.65 -2.79 0.31
N ASN A 31 -13.76 -1.85 0.57
CA ASN A 31 -14.02 -0.43 0.38
C ASN A 31 -14.32 -0.14 -1.11
N LYS A 32 -15.32 0.73 -1.38
CA LYS A 32 -15.75 1.08 -2.74
C LYS A 32 -14.61 1.59 -3.63
N ASN A 33 -13.77 2.48 -3.10
CA ASN A 33 -12.67 3.08 -3.87
C ASN A 33 -11.57 2.04 -4.11
N LEU A 34 -11.30 1.15 -3.15
CA LEU A 34 -10.38 0.03 -3.37
C LEU A 34 -10.92 -0.91 -4.46
N LYS A 35 -12.24 -1.21 -4.44
CA LYS A 35 -12.84 -2.02 -5.50
C LYS A 35 -12.72 -1.35 -6.87
N LEU A 36 -13.00 -0.04 -6.95
CA LEU A 36 -12.86 0.73 -8.18
C LEU A 36 -11.44 0.66 -8.74
N LEU A 37 -10.43 0.85 -7.87
CA LEU A 37 -9.03 0.75 -8.26
C LEU A 37 -8.66 -0.65 -8.74
N LEU A 38 -9.08 -1.68 -8.00
CA LEU A 38 -8.83 -3.08 -8.39
C LEU A 38 -9.51 -3.43 -9.71
N ASP A 39 -10.77 -3.04 -9.90
CA ASP A 39 -11.49 -3.27 -11.17
C ASP A 39 -10.73 -2.59 -12.32
N LYS A 40 -10.28 -1.34 -12.16
CA LYS A 40 -9.51 -0.62 -13.18
C LYS A 40 -8.20 -1.32 -13.52
N ILE A 41 -7.45 -1.81 -12.52
CA ILE A 41 -6.19 -2.52 -12.70
C ILE A 41 -6.41 -3.88 -13.37
N LEU A 42 -7.39 -4.64 -12.92
CA LEU A 42 -7.59 -6.03 -13.35
C LEU A 42 -8.20 -6.14 -14.76
N THR A 43 -8.99 -5.15 -15.17
CA THR A 43 -9.63 -5.14 -16.51
C THR A 43 -8.74 -4.59 -17.62
N ASP A 44 -7.66 -3.87 -17.30
CA ASP A 44 -6.69 -3.42 -18.30
C ASP A 44 -5.93 -4.64 -18.85
N GLU A 45 -5.70 -4.70 -20.16
CA GLU A 45 -4.98 -5.81 -20.79
C GLU A 45 -3.46 -5.66 -20.67
N ARG A 46 -2.96 -4.44 -20.44
CA ARG A 46 -1.55 -4.12 -20.39
C ARG A 46 -0.94 -4.54 -19.04
N TRP A 47 0.06 -5.38 -19.10
CA TRP A 47 0.71 -5.93 -17.91
C TRP A 47 1.42 -4.86 -17.07
N ASP A 48 2.02 -3.85 -17.71
CA ASP A 48 2.76 -2.77 -17.05
C ASP A 48 1.84 -1.89 -16.20
N LEU A 49 0.63 -1.56 -16.67
CA LEU A 49 -0.37 -0.87 -15.85
C LEU A 49 -0.84 -1.71 -14.66
N LYS A 50 -0.94 -3.04 -14.83
CA LYS A 50 -1.20 -3.93 -13.70
C LYS A 50 -0.07 -3.90 -12.68
N PHE A 51 1.19 -3.86 -13.12
CA PHE A 51 2.34 -3.75 -12.23
C PHE A 51 2.39 -2.40 -11.52
N ILE A 52 2.19 -1.29 -12.23
CA ILE A 52 2.11 0.04 -11.62
C ILE A 52 1.00 0.06 -10.55
N GLY A 53 -0.19 -0.41 -10.88
CA GLY A 53 -1.33 -0.40 -9.97
C GLY A 53 -1.19 -1.36 -8.79
N MET A 54 -0.75 -2.59 -9.01
CA MET A 54 -0.63 -3.61 -7.96
C MET A 54 0.66 -3.46 -7.17
N GLN A 55 1.84 -3.64 -7.82
CA GLN A 55 3.12 -3.72 -7.11
C GLN A 55 3.54 -2.36 -6.55
N ILE A 56 3.39 -1.27 -7.33
CA ILE A 56 3.87 0.03 -6.86
C ILE A 56 2.85 0.69 -5.92
N ILE A 57 1.58 0.75 -6.32
CA ILE A 57 0.58 1.54 -5.58
C ILE A 57 -0.08 0.71 -4.48
N ILE A 58 -0.73 -0.42 -4.79
CA ILE A 58 -1.50 -1.17 -3.79
C ILE A 58 -0.57 -1.85 -2.78
N GLU A 59 0.46 -2.57 -3.25
CA GLU A 59 1.41 -3.27 -2.36
C GLU A 59 2.32 -2.28 -1.63
N GLY A 60 2.72 -1.15 -2.26
CA GLY A 60 3.44 -0.08 -1.59
C GLY A 60 2.66 0.55 -0.43
N LEU A 61 1.37 0.86 -0.65
CA LEU A 61 0.47 1.32 0.43
C LEU A 61 0.28 0.26 1.52
N ALA A 62 0.12 -1.01 1.12
CA ALA A 62 -0.04 -2.11 2.07
C ALA A 62 1.22 -2.28 2.92
N LEU A 63 2.40 -2.21 2.31
CA LEU A 63 3.69 -2.29 2.99
C LEU A 63 3.82 -1.22 4.08
N ALA A 64 3.55 0.04 3.77
CA ALA A 64 3.55 1.13 4.74
C ALA A 64 2.51 0.92 5.84
N ALA A 65 1.27 0.56 5.49
CA ALA A 65 0.20 0.32 6.46
C ALA A 65 0.55 -0.85 7.40
N PHE A 66 1.13 -1.93 6.90
CA PHE A 66 1.55 -3.07 7.70
C PHE A 66 2.71 -2.73 8.62
N GLN A 67 3.68 -1.92 8.17
CA GLN A 67 4.76 -1.43 9.02
C GLN A 67 4.23 -0.60 10.19
N MET A 68 3.31 0.32 9.92
CA MET A 68 2.67 1.11 10.98
C MET A 68 1.86 0.21 11.93
N LEU A 69 1.03 -0.68 11.40
CA LEU A 69 0.25 -1.60 12.22
C LEU A 69 1.14 -2.48 13.10
N LYS A 70 2.26 -2.99 12.55
CA LYS A 70 3.26 -3.75 13.31
C LYS A 70 3.85 -2.92 14.45
N SER A 71 4.16 -1.65 14.23
CA SER A 71 4.78 -0.78 15.24
C SER A 71 3.88 -0.46 16.43
N ILE A 72 2.56 -0.40 16.21
CA ILE A 72 1.58 -0.07 17.25
C ILE A 72 0.90 -1.30 17.87
N SER A 73 1.03 -2.47 17.23
CA SER A 73 0.38 -3.70 17.69
C SER A 73 0.98 -4.19 19.00
N LYS A 74 0.09 -4.58 19.94
CA LYS A 74 0.46 -5.26 21.19
C LYS A 74 0.19 -6.78 21.13
N ASP A 75 -0.42 -7.26 20.05
CA ASP A 75 -0.68 -8.70 19.85
C ASP A 75 0.55 -9.34 19.19
N PRO A 76 1.24 -10.26 19.88
CA PRO A 76 2.46 -10.91 19.38
C PRO A 76 2.18 -11.74 18.11
N LEU A 77 1.00 -12.36 18.00
CA LEU A 77 0.64 -13.14 16.81
C LEU A 77 0.47 -12.24 15.58
N LEU A 78 -0.23 -11.09 15.75
CA LEU A 78 -0.38 -10.12 14.66
C LEU A 78 0.97 -9.52 14.27
N THR A 79 1.80 -9.16 15.24
CA THR A 79 3.15 -8.62 15.01
C THR A 79 4.01 -9.59 14.20
N GLN A 80 3.96 -10.90 14.53
CA GLN A 80 4.66 -11.93 13.79
C GLN A 80 4.13 -12.11 12.37
N LEU A 81 2.81 -12.18 12.23
CA LEU A 81 2.18 -12.29 10.92
C LEU A 81 2.59 -11.13 10.02
N LEU A 82 2.48 -9.90 10.54
CA LEU A 82 2.87 -8.70 9.81
C LEU A 82 4.35 -8.68 9.43
N HIS A 83 5.25 -9.16 10.30
CA HIS A 83 6.68 -9.23 10.00
C HIS A 83 6.95 -10.06 8.73
N TYR A 84 6.38 -11.25 8.64
CA TYR A 84 6.58 -12.12 7.48
C TYR A 84 5.88 -11.60 6.21
N VAL A 85 4.71 -10.98 6.38
CA VAL A 85 3.97 -10.38 5.25
C VAL A 85 4.73 -9.18 4.69
N ILE A 86 5.20 -8.26 5.55
CA ILE A 86 6.00 -7.09 5.14
C ILE A 86 7.21 -7.52 4.30
N ARG A 87 7.92 -8.55 4.74
CA ARG A 87 9.06 -9.10 4.02
C ARG A 87 8.70 -9.62 2.62
N ASP A 88 7.58 -10.32 2.51
CA ASP A 88 7.15 -10.86 1.23
C ASP A 88 6.61 -9.77 0.30
N GLU A 89 5.88 -8.78 0.82
CA GLU A 89 5.39 -7.62 0.06
C GLU A 89 6.54 -6.71 -0.42
N ALA A 90 7.55 -6.48 0.39
CA ALA A 90 8.72 -5.72 -0.02
C ALA A 90 9.43 -6.35 -1.24
N ARG A 91 9.50 -7.70 -1.29
CA ARG A 91 10.04 -8.41 -2.45
C ARG A 91 9.16 -8.24 -3.70
N HIS A 92 7.83 -8.18 -3.52
CA HIS A 92 6.92 -7.96 -4.65
C HIS A 92 7.08 -6.56 -5.23
N VAL A 93 7.15 -5.54 -4.36
CA VAL A 93 7.37 -4.15 -4.77
C VAL A 93 8.71 -4.02 -5.50
N THR A 94 9.81 -4.51 -4.91
CA THR A 94 11.14 -4.48 -5.54
C THR A 94 11.16 -5.20 -6.90
N PHE A 95 10.49 -6.35 -6.99
CA PHE A 95 10.35 -7.06 -8.26
C PHE A 95 9.61 -6.21 -9.30
N GLY A 96 8.51 -5.57 -8.91
CA GLY A 96 7.76 -4.67 -9.79
C GLY A 96 8.59 -3.49 -10.28
N ILE A 97 9.33 -2.84 -9.38
CA ILE A 97 10.22 -1.71 -9.69
C ILE A 97 11.26 -2.13 -10.74
N ASN A 98 11.98 -3.23 -10.51
CA ASN A 98 13.03 -3.69 -11.42
C ASN A 98 12.52 -3.94 -12.83
N TYR A 99 11.36 -4.60 -12.96
CA TYR A 99 10.78 -4.86 -14.27
C TYR A 99 10.27 -3.60 -14.97
N LEU A 100 9.64 -2.69 -14.21
CA LEU A 100 9.11 -1.46 -14.75
C LEU A 100 10.21 -0.47 -15.12
N GLU A 101 11.28 -0.34 -14.32
CA GLU A 101 12.38 0.58 -14.59
C GLU A 101 13.01 0.33 -15.98
N ASP A 102 13.23 -0.93 -16.34
CA ASP A 102 13.78 -1.26 -17.65
C ASP A 102 12.74 -1.14 -18.77
N PHE A 103 11.49 -1.53 -18.51
CA PHE A 103 10.44 -1.47 -19.51
C PHE A 103 10.04 -0.04 -19.85
N ILE A 104 9.88 0.85 -18.88
CA ILE A 104 9.50 2.26 -19.11
C ILE A 104 10.51 2.97 -20.01
N LYS A 105 11.80 2.63 -19.91
CA LYS A 105 12.86 3.19 -20.79
C LYS A 105 12.67 2.82 -22.26
N THR A 106 11.87 1.82 -22.58
CA THR A 106 11.60 1.37 -23.97
C THR A 106 10.37 2.05 -24.57
N LEU A 107 9.59 2.77 -23.79
CA LEU A 107 8.35 3.40 -24.22
C LEU A 107 8.58 4.77 -24.86
N THR A 108 7.64 5.18 -25.70
CA THR A 108 7.61 6.56 -26.23
C THR A 108 7.23 7.56 -25.14
N PRO A 109 7.55 8.87 -25.31
CA PRO A 109 7.13 9.89 -24.35
C PRO A 109 5.60 9.92 -24.10
N GLU A 110 4.81 9.68 -25.13
CA GLU A 110 3.35 9.64 -25.03
C GLU A 110 2.87 8.44 -24.20
N GLU A 111 3.50 7.29 -24.40
CA GLU A 111 3.21 6.08 -23.61
C GLU A 111 3.62 6.24 -22.14
N ILE A 112 4.77 6.87 -21.87
CA ILE A 112 5.20 7.19 -20.49
C ILE A 112 4.19 8.11 -19.82
N GLU A 113 3.72 9.14 -20.53
CA GLU A 113 2.74 10.09 -20.00
C GLU A 113 1.41 9.42 -19.66
N GLU A 114 0.94 8.47 -20.49
CA GLU A 114 -0.26 7.70 -20.20
C GLU A 114 -0.11 6.87 -18.91
N ARG A 115 1.07 6.27 -18.67
CA ARG A 115 1.38 5.53 -17.43
C ARG A 115 1.47 6.45 -16.23
N ALA A 116 2.03 7.63 -16.42
CA ALA A 116 2.12 8.66 -15.37
C ALA A 116 0.73 9.14 -14.94
N GLU A 117 -0.16 9.42 -15.91
CA GLU A 117 -1.55 9.78 -15.64
C GLU A 117 -2.31 8.64 -14.90
N PHE A 118 -2.15 7.40 -15.36
CA PHE A 118 -2.73 6.25 -14.67
C PHE A 118 -2.25 6.14 -13.21
N ALA A 119 -0.95 6.31 -12.97
CA ALA A 119 -0.37 6.29 -11.63
C ALA A 119 -0.94 7.42 -10.75
N TYR A 120 -1.06 8.63 -11.30
CA TYR A 120 -1.69 9.76 -10.62
C TYR A 120 -3.14 9.46 -10.24
N GLU A 121 -3.97 9.00 -11.18
CA GLU A 121 -5.37 8.66 -10.90
C GLU A 121 -5.50 7.55 -9.84
N ALA A 122 -4.64 6.53 -9.88
CA ALA A 122 -4.60 5.47 -8.89
C ALA A 122 -4.22 5.98 -7.50
N CYS A 123 -3.31 6.96 -7.41
CA CYS A 123 -2.96 7.65 -6.15
C CYS A 123 -4.13 8.47 -5.63
N VAL A 124 -4.86 9.21 -6.48
CA VAL A 124 -6.07 9.95 -6.09
C VAL A 124 -7.13 9.01 -5.51
N ILE A 125 -7.45 7.91 -6.21
CA ILE A 125 -8.43 6.92 -5.73
C ILE A 125 -7.98 6.31 -4.40
N SER A 126 -6.68 6.03 -4.27
CA SER A 126 -6.10 5.48 -3.04
C SER A 126 -6.18 6.45 -1.86
N ARG A 127 -5.98 7.74 -2.10
CA ARG A 127 -6.14 8.79 -1.07
C ARG A 127 -7.60 8.92 -0.62
N GLU A 128 -8.53 8.95 -1.58
CA GLU A 128 -9.96 9.05 -1.31
C GLU A 128 -10.50 7.88 -0.46
N ARG A 129 -9.94 6.68 -0.61
CA ARG A 129 -10.37 5.51 0.19
C ARG A 129 -10.04 5.66 1.67
N LEU A 130 -9.07 6.50 2.04
CA LEU A 130 -8.67 6.73 3.44
C LEU A 130 -9.65 7.67 4.16
N ILE A 131 -10.50 8.39 3.42
CA ILE A 131 -11.52 9.27 3.97
C ILE A 131 -12.78 8.46 4.22
N ASN A 132 -12.99 8.04 5.47
CA ASN A 132 -14.16 7.22 5.85
C ASN A 132 -15.35 8.07 6.27
N THR A 133 -15.90 8.85 5.35
CA THR A 133 -17.07 9.73 5.63
C THR A 133 -18.28 8.96 6.16
N LYS A 134 -18.52 7.74 5.67
CA LYS A 134 -19.67 6.92 6.11
C LYS A 134 -19.66 6.56 7.59
N ALA A 135 -18.48 6.27 8.15
CA ALA A 135 -18.38 6.00 9.58
C ALA A 135 -18.68 7.27 10.38
N MET A 136 -18.16 8.41 9.95
CA MET A 136 -18.40 9.71 10.59
C MET A 136 -19.87 10.12 10.49
N GLN A 137 -20.50 10.00 9.32
CA GLN A 137 -21.94 10.22 9.15
C GLN A 137 -22.77 9.34 10.09
N LYS A 138 -22.43 8.05 10.17
CA LYS A 138 -23.19 7.10 10.99
C LYS A 138 -23.07 7.37 12.48
N TYR A 139 -21.85 7.56 12.97
CA TYR A 139 -21.55 7.62 14.41
C TYR A 139 -21.48 9.04 14.96
N LEU A 140 -20.99 10.01 14.20
CA LEU A 140 -20.84 11.41 14.61
C LEU A 140 -21.99 12.30 14.10
N LYS A 141 -22.88 11.75 13.25
CA LYS A 141 -24.04 12.46 12.68
C LYS A 141 -23.66 13.68 11.83
N MET A 142 -22.49 13.68 11.26
CA MET A 142 -22.01 14.69 10.33
C MET A 142 -22.64 14.50 8.94
N SER A 143 -22.79 15.58 8.20
CA SER A 143 -23.02 15.52 6.74
C SER A 143 -21.79 14.93 6.03
N GLU A 144 -21.90 14.63 4.75
CA GLU A 144 -20.76 14.11 3.97
C GLU A 144 -19.64 15.13 3.86
N ASP A 145 -19.99 16.39 3.62
CA ASP A 145 -19.03 17.50 3.48
C ASP A 145 -18.31 17.78 4.81
N GLU A 146 -19.05 17.87 5.92
CA GLU A 146 -18.46 18.03 7.26
C GLU A 146 -17.54 16.86 7.63
N ALA A 147 -17.95 15.63 7.33
CA ALA A 147 -17.13 14.45 7.60
C ALA A 147 -15.84 14.45 6.76
N ARG A 148 -15.93 14.92 5.51
CA ARG A 148 -14.77 15.04 4.62
C ARG A 148 -13.82 16.13 5.11
N GLU A 149 -14.33 17.32 5.42
CA GLU A 149 -13.53 18.42 5.94
C GLU A 149 -12.85 18.04 7.26
N PHE A 150 -13.59 17.43 8.18
CA PHE A 150 -13.05 16.92 9.44
C PHE A 150 -11.92 15.90 9.20
N ALA A 151 -12.11 14.92 8.32
CA ALA A 151 -11.09 13.92 8.02
C ALA A 151 -9.82 14.57 7.47
N LEU A 152 -9.96 15.53 6.55
CA LEU A 152 -8.83 16.23 5.92
C LEU A 152 -8.11 17.18 6.88
N SER A 153 -8.81 17.76 7.84
CA SER A 153 -8.24 18.70 8.84
C SER A 153 -7.54 17.96 10.01
N THR A 154 -7.81 16.67 10.20
CA THR A 154 -7.25 15.91 11.32
C THR A 154 -5.79 15.57 11.08
N SER A 155 -4.89 16.05 11.95
CA SER A 155 -3.44 15.80 11.85
C SER A 155 -3.07 14.32 11.79
N ALA A 156 -3.78 13.47 12.53
CA ALA A 156 -3.55 12.03 12.51
C ALA A 156 -3.85 11.40 11.14
N ASN A 157 -4.93 11.81 10.48
CA ASN A 157 -5.27 11.32 9.15
C ASN A 157 -4.28 11.82 8.10
N THR A 158 -3.87 13.09 8.19
CA THR A 158 -2.85 13.66 7.32
C THR A 158 -1.51 12.93 7.50
N ALA A 159 -1.06 12.75 8.75
CA ALA A 159 0.19 12.05 9.04
C ALA A 159 0.14 10.58 8.53
N PHE A 160 -0.98 9.90 8.73
CA PHE A 160 -1.15 8.54 8.21
C PHE A 160 -1.11 8.50 6.68
N THR A 161 -1.86 9.39 6.03
CA THR A 161 -1.87 9.48 4.55
C THR A 161 -0.47 9.76 4.02
N ASN A 162 0.21 10.76 4.58
CA ASN A 162 1.57 11.11 4.20
C ASN A 162 2.53 9.93 4.36
N PHE A 163 2.47 9.23 5.50
CA PHE A 163 3.29 8.05 5.75
C PHE A 163 3.07 6.96 4.67
N LEU A 164 1.84 6.73 4.24
CA LEU A 164 1.57 5.77 3.17
C LEU A 164 2.23 6.16 1.84
N PHE A 165 2.21 7.44 1.51
CA PHE A 165 2.75 7.94 0.24
C PHE A 165 4.28 8.08 0.22
N THR A 166 4.96 8.06 1.39
CA THR A 166 6.43 7.99 1.45
C THR A 166 7.00 6.75 0.77
N ARG A 167 6.20 5.70 0.59
CA ARG A 167 6.60 4.47 -0.12
C ARG A 167 6.27 4.49 -1.61
N ILE A 168 5.33 5.31 -2.04
CA ILE A 168 4.90 5.35 -3.44
C ILE A 168 5.72 6.35 -4.24
N MET A 169 5.90 7.56 -3.73
CA MET A 169 6.48 8.66 -4.50
C MET A 169 7.93 8.39 -4.95
N PRO A 170 8.84 7.85 -4.09
CA PRO A 170 10.18 7.49 -4.54
C PRO A 170 10.17 6.43 -5.63
N ASN A 171 9.29 5.43 -5.52
CA ASN A 171 9.18 4.36 -6.50
C ASN A 171 8.68 4.88 -7.86
N LEU A 172 7.69 5.79 -7.87
CA LEU A 172 7.24 6.46 -9.10
C LEU A 172 8.31 7.33 -9.72
N SER A 173 9.09 8.05 -8.89
CA SER A 173 10.23 8.83 -9.35
C SER A 173 11.29 7.95 -10.01
N ARG A 174 11.66 6.85 -9.34
CA ARG A 174 12.67 5.91 -9.82
C ARG A 174 12.33 5.28 -11.17
N ILE A 175 11.08 4.88 -11.38
CA ILE A 175 10.64 4.30 -12.65
C ILE A 175 10.30 5.37 -13.72
N GLY A 176 10.51 6.66 -13.44
CA GLY A 176 10.36 7.75 -14.40
C GLY A 176 8.92 8.17 -14.66
N LEU A 177 7.97 7.91 -13.75
CA LEU A 177 6.57 8.27 -13.91
C LEU A 177 6.19 9.61 -13.24
N LEU A 178 7.13 10.33 -12.63
CA LEU A 178 6.91 11.71 -12.20
C LEU A 178 7.28 12.68 -13.35
N THR A 179 6.53 12.65 -14.43
CA THR A 179 6.73 13.51 -15.60
C THR A 179 6.40 14.97 -15.30
N ASP A 180 6.89 15.89 -16.15
CA ASP A 180 6.62 17.33 -15.99
C ASP A 180 5.12 17.66 -15.99
N LYS A 181 4.27 16.86 -16.63
CA LYS A 181 2.83 17.07 -16.67
C LYS A 181 2.11 16.62 -15.40
N VAL A 182 2.55 15.53 -14.76
CA VAL A 182 1.90 15.04 -13.54
C VAL A 182 2.50 15.63 -12.26
N ARG A 183 3.74 16.13 -12.27
CA ARG A 183 4.38 16.76 -11.10
C ARG A 183 3.53 17.86 -10.47
N PRO A 184 2.99 18.85 -11.22
CA PRO A 184 2.11 19.88 -10.62
C PRO A 184 0.86 19.30 -9.97
N LYS A 185 0.33 18.18 -10.52
CA LYS A 185 -0.83 17.50 -9.96
C LYS A 185 -0.51 16.81 -8.63
N PHE A 186 0.64 16.15 -8.52
CA PHE A 186 1.12 15.56 -7.27
C PHE A 186 1.48 16.63 -6.23
N GLU A 187 2.03 17.76 -6.66
CA GLU A 187 2.29 18.92 -5.79
C GLU A 187 1.00 19.47 -5.18
N ALA A 188 -0.06 19.64 -6.00
CA ALA A 188 -1.37 20.07 -5.53
C ALA A 188 -2.02 19.11 -4.53
N LEU A 189 -1.63 17.82 -4.54
CA LEU A 189 -2.02 16.84 -3.54
C LEU A 189 -1.16 16.86 -2.27
N GLY A 190 -0.04 17.64 -2.26
CA GLY A 190 0.95 17.63 -1.19
C GLY A 190 1.75 16.33 -1.11
N LEU A 191 1.90 15.61 -2.22
CA LEU A 191 2.59 14.31 -2.25
C LEU A 191 4.00 14.38 -2.83
N LEU A 192 4.31 15.42 -3.62
CA LEU A 192 5.61 15.56 -4.27
C LEU A 192 6.77 15.73 -3.27
N GLU A 193 6.50 16.23 -2.07
CA GLU A 193 7.49 16.34 -0.99
C GLU A 193 8.13 15.00 -0.59
N PHE A 194 7.48 13.88 -0.89
CA PHE A 194 7.97 12.53 -0.58
C PHE A 194 8.79 11.89 -1.71
N GLU A 195 9.03 12.61 -2.80
CA GLU A 195 9.78 12.09 -3.96
C GLU A 195 11.16 11.53 -3.59
N HIS A 196 11.83 12.15 -2.62
CA HIS A 196 13.18 11.79 -2.19
C HIS A 196 13.21 11.02 -0.85
N ALA A 197 12.09 10.50 -0.40
CA ALA A 197 12.08 9.57 0.71
C ALA A 197 12.82 8.27 0.31
N PRO A 198 13.37 7.49 1.28
CA PRO A 198 14.02 6.22 0.97
C PRO A 198 13.10 5.29 0.16
N ASP A 199 13.57 4.80 -0.97
CA ASP A 199 12.81 3.86 -1.80
C ASP A 199 12.90 2.42 -1.24
N ASP A 200 12.03 1.52 -1.76
CA ASP A 200 12.01 0.14 -1.31
C ASP A 200 13.20 -0.69 -1.82
N PHE A 201 14.03 -0.11 -2.69
CA PHE A 201 15.25 -0.72 -3.17
C PHE A 201 16.40 -0.62 -2.15
N GLU A 202 16.34 0.38 -1.27
CA GLU A 202 17.30 0.60 -0.17
C GLU A 202 16.96 -0.24 1.09
N CYS A 203 15.99 -1.15 1.01
CA CYS A 203 15.65 -2.04 2.12
C CYS A 203 16.86 -2.89 2.52
N ASP A 204 17.18 -2.89 3.81
CA ASP A 204 18.13 -3.84 4.38
C ASP A 204 17.49 -5.25 4.44
N TRP A 205 17.74 -6.02 3.38
CA TRP A 205 17.20 -7.37 3.23
C TRP A 205 17.71 -8.31 4.32
N ASP A 206 18.96 -8.16 4.77
CA ASP A 206 19.55 -8.99 5.80
C ASP A 206 18.84 -8.75 7.13
N GLU A 207 18.50 -7.50 7.45
CA GLU A 207 17.69 -7.15 8.63
C GLU A 207 16.27 -7.71 8.52
N MET A 208 15.64 -7.59 7.35
CA MET A 208 14.28 -8.09 7.13
C MET A 208 14.18 -9.62 7.15
N GLU A 209 15.26 -10.34 6.89
CA GLU A 209 15.30 -11.80 6.93
C GLU A 209 15.56 -12.36 8.34
N LYS A 210 16.02 -11.53 9.26
CA LYS A 210 16.22 -11.97 10.65
C LYS A 210 14.90 -12.41 11.27
N PRO A 211 14.90 -13.56 11.99
CA PRO A 211 13.74 -13.91 12.81
C PRO A 211 13.50 -12.83 13.86
N LEU A 212 12.26 -12.62 14.25
CA LEU A 212 11.98 -11.77 15.41
C LEU A 212 12.61 -12.38 16.65
N GLU A 213 13.61 -11.71 17.23
CA GLU A 213 14.43 -12.23 18.34
C GLU A 213 13.67 -12.40 19.66
N LYS A 214 12.46 -11.87 19.78
CA LYS A 214 11.62 -11.99 20.99
C LYS A 214 10.19 -12.34 20.62
N PHE A 215 9.94 -13.63 20.51
CA PHE A 215 8.61 -14.11 20.89
C PHE A 215 8.61 -14.23 22.41
N GLY A 216 7.83 -13.37 23.07
CA GLY A 216 7.40 -13.67 24.43
C GLY A 216 6.87 -15.11 24.42
N GLU A 217 7.24 -15.89 25.42
CA GLU A 217 6.78 -17.28 25.59
C GLU A 217 5.28 -17.32 25.28
N ILE A 218 4.91 -18.06 24.22
CA ILE A 218 3.51 -18.32 23.94
C ILE A 218 2.99 -19.04 25.18
N PRO A 219 2.02 -18.49 25.93
CA PRO A 219 1.44 -19.22 27.05
C PRO A 219 0.95 -20.55 26.46
N GLN A 220 1.50 -21.66 26.93
CA GLN A 220 1.00 -22.96 26.54
C GLN A 220 -0.48 -22.96 26.91
N ALA A 221 -1.34 -23.15 25.91
CA ALA A 221 -2.77 -23.26 26.13
C ALA A 221 -3.00 -24.39 27.12
N ILE A 222 -3.58 -24.05 28.27
CA ILE A 222 -4.10 -25.00 29.25
C ILE A 222 -5.34 -25.66 28.66
#